data_77a061ad5baf29e1a6969c25747e30bb
#
_entry.id   77a061ad5baf29e1a6969c25747e30bb
#
_cell.length_a   1.000
_cell.length_b   1.000
_cell.length_c   1.000
_cell.angle_alpha   90.00
_cell.angle_beta   90.00
_cell.angle_gamma   90.00
#
_symmetry.space_group_name_H-M   'P 1'
#
loop_
_entity.id
_entity.type
_entity.pdbx_description
1 polymer ?
#
loop_
_entity_poly.entity_id
_entity_poly.type
_entity_poly.pdbx_seq_one_letter_code
_entity_poly.pdbx_strand_id
1 'polypeptide(L)'
;SRLRVYGLHYAGFALLAMPYTIIAAWAPVLFQRVHGYTPPEAGLNLGAVLLVASPLGVLAGGFLADRLQQRGQRDAALRVGIGTALVLLPASLAATLATDATLAIVLFAPFVFCASLSLAMPPAALQVVTPGPLRAQVSAIWLLVLNLITGLVGALGVGLLNDFLFASDAAIGKSMALLCAVSLPLSALLLWRALPAFRAAAAEQAAA
;
A
#
# COMPACT_ATOMS: atom_id res chain seq x y z
N SER A 1 3.40 24.49 -7.22
CA SER A 1 2.01 24.79 -6.80
C SER A 1 1.56 23.69 -5.82
N ARG A 2 0.76 24.05 -4.82
CA ARG A 2 0.23 23.10 -3.80
C ARG A 2 -0.57 21.96 -4.43
N LEU A 3 -1.27 22.19 -5.55
CA LEU A 3 -1.99 21.15 -6.29
C LEU A 3 -1.07 20.00 -6.75
N ARG A 4 0.16 20.31 -7.17
CA ARG A 4 1.13 19.29 -7.55
C ARG A 4 1.57 18.43 -6.35
N VAL A 5 1.72 19.04 -5.16
CA VAL A 5 2.06 18.31 -3.93
C VAL A 5 0.97 17.30 -3.59
N TYR A 6 -0.31 17.77 -3.54
CA TYR A 6 -1.44 16.90 -3.22
C TYR A 6 -1.66 15.82 -4.28
N GLY A 7 -1.59 16.16 -5.58
CA GLY A 7 -1.79 15.20 -6.67
C GLY A 7 -0.77 14.06 -6.65
N LEU A 8 0.52 14.38 -6.53
CA LEU A 8 1.59 13.37 -6.45
C LEU A 8 1.51 12.55 -5.15
N HIS A 9 1.14 13.18 -4.03
CA HIS A 9 0.94 12.52 -2.76
C HIS A 9 -0.23 11.51 -2.84
N TYR A 10 -1.39 11.95 -3.33
CA TYR A 10 -2.58 11.10 -3.43
C TYR A 10 -2.35 9.91 -4.35
N ALA A 11 -1.86 10.16 -5.56
CA ALA A 11 -1.58 9.09 -6.51
C ALA A 11 -0.51 8.13 -6.00
N GLY A 12 0.60 8.66 -5.46
CA GLY A 12 1.69 7.85 -4.95
C GLY A 12 1.27 6.94 -3.80
N PHE A 13 0.63 7.49 -2.77
CA PHE A 13 0.20 6.69 -1.62
C PHE A 13 -1.03 5.81 -1.90
N ALA A 14 -1.94 6.18 -2.80
CA ALA A 14 -3.04 5.31 -3.20
C ALA A 14 -2.53 4.06 -3.93
N LEU A 15 -1.54 4.21 -4.82
CA LEU A 15 -0.87 3.08 -5.46
C LEU A 15 -0.08 2.22 -4.45
N LEU A 16 0.53 2.83 -3.43
CA LEU A 16 1.21 2.11 -2.35
C LEU A 16 0.26 1.31 -1.47
N ALA A 17 -0.95 1.82 -1.24
CA ALA A 17 -1.98 1.15 -0.45
C ALA A 17 -2.71 0.03 -1.20
N MET A 18 -2.62 0.02 -2.54
CA MET A 18 -3.33 -0.93 -3.39
C MET A 18 -3.04 -2.41 -3.05
N PRO A 19 -1.78 -2.86 -2.79
CA PRO A 19 -1.51 -4.23 -2.38
C PRO A 19 -2.28 -4.67 -1.14
N TYR A 20 -2.49 -3.79 -0.15
CA TYR A 20 -3.28 -4.12 1.04
C TYR A 20 -4.75 -4.43 0.69
N THR A 21 -5.36 -3.64 -0.19
CA THR A 21 -6.73 -3.88 -0.68
C THR A 21 -6.81 -5.15 -1.53
N ILE A 22 -5.79 -5.42 -2.35
CA ILE A 22 -5.68 -6.66 -3.13
C ILE A 22 -5.64 -7.87 -2.20
N ILE A 23 -4.84 -7.84 -1.12
CA ILE A 23 -4.79 -8.91 -0.12
C ILE A 23 -6.18 -9.14 0.48
N ALA A 24 -6.84 -8.08 0.95
CA ALA A 24 -8.14 -8.18 1.60
C ALA A 24 -9.22 -8.80 0.69
N ALA A 25 -9.21 -8.44 -0.60
CA ALA A 25 -10.19 -8.91 -1.56
C ALA A 25 -9.88 -10.30 -2.14
N TRP A 26 -8.62 -10.59 -2.45
CA TRP A 26 -8.24 -11.71 -3.31
C TRP A 26 -7.41 -12.79 -2.65
N ALA A 27 -6.75 -12.53 -1.48
CA ALA A 27 -5.98 -13.57 -0.83
C ALA A 27 -6.83 -14.79 -0.43
N PRO A 28 -8.06 -14.65 0.13
CA PRO A 28 -8.90 -15.83 0.39
C PRO A 28 -9.21 -16.62 -0.86
N VAL A 29 -9.47 -15.94 -1.98
CA VAL A 29 -9.77 -16.58 -3.29
C VAL A 29 -8.53 -17.28 -3.84
N LEU A 30 -7.34 -16.68 -3.72
CA LEU A 30 -6.06 -17.29 -4.08
C LEU A 30 -5.85 -18.62 -3.34
N PHE A 31 -6.03 -18.62 -2.01
CA PHE A 31 -5.83 -19.82 -1.21
C PHE A 31 -6.86 -20.91 -1.49
N GLN A 32 -8.10 -20.54 -1.79
CA GLN A 32 -9.12 -21.51 -2.16
C GLN A 32 -8.89 -22.10 -3.56
N ARG A 33 -8.63 -21.27 -4.58
CA ARG A 33 -8.56 -21.73 -5.98
C ARG A 33 -7.20 -22.32 -6.36
N VAL A 34 -6.10 -21.82 -5.78
CA VAL A 34 -4.76 -22.25 -6.16
C VAL A 34 -4.18 -23.26 -5.18
N HIS A 35 -4.45 -23.08 -3.89
CA HIS A 35 -3.88 -23.94 -2.84
C HIS A 35 -4.88 -24.97 -2.26
N GLY A 36 -6.13 -24.98 -2.74
CA GLY A 36 -7.13 -25.96 -2.36
C GLY A 36 -7.67 -25.84 -0.93
N TYR A 37 -7.50 -24.68 -0.29
CA TYR A 37 -8.03 -24.45 1.05
C TYR A 37 -9.56 -24.36 1.03
N THR A 38 -10.21 -24.90 2.07
CA THR A 38 -11.62 -24.61 2.32
C THR A 38 -11.78 -23.15 2.76
N PRO A 39 -12.96 -22.52 2.57
CA PRO A 39 -13.19 -21.14 3.03
C PRO A 39 -12.87 -20.89 4.49
N PRO A 40 -13.22 -21.80 5.46
CA PRO A 40 -12.80 -21.64 6.86
C PRO A 40 -11.29 -21.71 7.08
N GLU A 41 -10.58 -22.61 6.41
CA GLU A 41 -9.11 -22.73 6.51
C GLU A 41 -8.42 -21.46 5.96
N ALA A 42 -8.83 -20.98 4.79
CA ALA A 42 -8.31 -19.74 4.23
C ALA A 42 -8.56 -18.55 5.17
N GLY A 43 -9.79 -18.43 5.71
CA GLY A 43 -10.15 -17.37 6.65
C GLY A 43 -9.35 -17.43 7.94
N LEU A 44 -9.17 -18.61 8.54
CA LEU A 44 -8.42 -18.79 9.78
C LEU A 44 -6.93 -18.46 9.61
N ASN A 45 -6.30 -19.03 8.58
CA ASN A 45 -4.86 -18.83 8.34
C ASN A 45 -4.54 -17.38 7.95
N LEU A 46 -5.28 -16.80 7.01
CA LEU A 46 -5.09 -15.40 6.63
C LEU A 46 -5.48 -14.43 7.74
N GLY A 47 -6.54 -14.74 8.50
CA GLY A 47 -6.95 -13.99 9.67
C GLY A 47 -5.87 -13.95 10.74
N ALA A 48 -5.21 -15.08 11.03
CA ALA A 48 -4.09 -15.13 11.96
C ALA A 48 -2.89 -14.29 11.48
N VAL A 49 -2.55 -14.36 10.18
CA VAL A 49 -1.49 -13.53 9.58
C VAL A 49 -1.84 -12.05 9.69
N LEU A 50 -3.06 -11.66 9.31
CA LEU A 50 -3.52 -10.26 9.37
C LEU A 50 -3.54 -9.72 10.79
N LEU A 51 -4.00 -10.53 11.76
CA LEU A 51 -4.10 -10.15 13.17
C LEU A 51 -2.74 -9.79 13.78
N VAL A 52 -1.69 -10.48 13.36
CA VAL A 52 -0.33 -10.27 13.90
C VAL A 52 0.46 -9.29 13.03
N ALA A 53 0.56 -9.56 11.73
CA ALA A 53 1.46 -8.83 10.84
C ALA A 53 0.98 -7.39 10.57
N SER A 54 -0.35 -7.14 10.48
CA SER A 54 -0.86 -5.83 10.14
C SER A 54 -0.63 -4.79 11.26
N PRO A 55 -0.98 -5.03 12.54
CA PRO A 55 -0.67 -4.09 13.62
C PRO A 55 0.83 -3.83 13.78
N LEU A 56 1.66 -4.88 13.66
CA LEU A 56 3.11 -4.75 13.74
C LEU A 56 3.65 -3.88 12.60
N GLY A 57 3.12 -4.05 11.38
CA GLY A 57 3.47 -3.23 10.24
C GLY A 57 3.12 -1.75 10.45
N VAL A 58 1.90 -1.45 10.89
CA VAL A 58 1.47 -0.07 11.17
C VAL A 58 2.35 0.58 12.24
N LEU A 59 2.62 -0.12 13.34
CA LEU A 59 3.48 0.37 14.43
C LEU A 59 4.92 0.61 13.94
N ALA A 60 5.47 -0.33 13.18
CA ALA A 60 6.82 -0.19 12.61
C ALA A 60 6.92 0.99 11.64
N GLY A 61 5.88 1.20 10.81
CA GLY A 61 5.79 2.34 9.90
C GLY A 61 5.76 3.67 10.65
N GLY A 62 4.91 3.80 11.67
CA GLY A 62 4.85 4.97 12.54
C GLY A 62 6.20 5.24 13.21
N PHE A 63 6.80 4.24 13.84
CA PHE A 63 8.10 4.35 14.49
C PHE A 63 9.21 4.80 13.52
N LEU A 64 9.24 4.25 12.31
CA LEU A 64 10.22 4.65 11.28
C LEU A 64 10.05 6.12 10.88
N ALA A 65 8.81 6.54 10.65
CA ALA A 65 8.51 7.94 10.30
C ALA A 65 8.90 8.90 11.41
N ASP A 66 8.52 8.58 12.66
CA ASP A 66 8.85 9.40 13.83
C ASP A 66 10.38 9.53 14.02
N ARG A 67 11.10 8.41 13.87
CA ARG A 67 12.57 8.42 14.00
C ARG A 67 13.25 9.26 12.92
N LEU A 68 12.76 9.24 11.68
CA LEU A 68 13.25 10.10 10.62
C LEU A 68 12.89 11.57 10.86
N GLN A 69 11.68 11.83 11.37
CA GLN A 69 11.24 13.19 11.71
C GLN A 69 12.06 13.79 12.86
N GLN A 70 12.37 13.01 13.90
CA GLN A 70 13.25 13.42 15.00
C GLN A 70 14.67 13.77 14.52
N ARG A 71 15.10 13.19 13.40
CA ARG A 71 16.36 13.54 12.70
C ARG A 71 16.24 14.77 11.80
N GLY A 72 15.16 15.53 11.91
CA GLY A 72 14.92 16.75 11.13
C GLY A 72 14.38 16.53 9.71
N GLN A 73 14.04 15.30 9.34
CA GLN A 73 13.52 15.00 8.00
C GLN A 73 12.01 15.24 7.95
N ARG A 74 11.59 16.42 7.51
CA ARG A 74 10.16 16.78 7.39
C ARG A 74 9.41 15.96 6.33
N ASP A 75 10.13 15.33 5.41
CA ASP A 75 9.64 14.45 4.36
C ASP A 75 9.68 12.95 4.74
N ALA A 76 9.81 12.65 6.03
CA ALA A 76 9.95 11.29 6.56
C ALA A 76 8.89 10.32 6.03
N ALA A 77 7.61 10.71 6.04
CA ALA A 77 6.51 9.86 5.57
C ALA A 77 6.67 9.44 4.08
N LEU A 78 7.11 10.37 3.21
CA LEU A 78 7.35 10.04 1.80
C LEU A 78 8.54 9.09 1.65
N ARG A 79 9.61 9.29 2.42
CA ARG A 79 10.79 8.41 2.38
C ARG A 79 10.47 7.00 2.87
N VAL A 80 9.71 6.88 3.96
CA VAL A 80 9.21 5.58 4.43
C VAL A 80 8.33 4.94 3.36
N GLY A 81 7.42 5.70 2.73
CA GLY A 81 6.59 5.21 1.63
C GLY A 81 7.41 4.66 0.46
N ILE A 82 8.45 5.38 0.03
CA ILE A 82 9.36 4.91 -1.03
C ILE A 82 10.08 3.62 -0.62
N GLY A 83 10.65 3.59 0.58
CA GLY A 83 11.32 2.40 1.11
C GLY A 83 10.38 1.21 1.22
N THR A 84 9.14 1.45 1.69
CA THR A 84 8.09 0.44 1.75
C THR A 84 7.77 -0.12 0.36
N ALA A 85 7.60 0.73 -0.67
CA ALA A 85 7.31 0.28 -2.03
C ALA A 85 8.40 -0.66 -2.57
N LEU A 86 9.68 -0.36 -2.30
CA LEU A 86 10.81 -1.16 -2.76
C LEU A 86 10.90 -2.53 -2.07
N VAL A 87 10.58 -2.61 -0.76
CA VAL A 87 10.60 -3.88 -0.01
C VAL A 87 9.32 -4.68 -0.26
N LEU A 88 8.19 -4.00 -0.39
CA LEU A 88 6.89 -4.62 -0.62
C LEU A 88 6.82 -5.33 -1.98
N LEU A 89 7.54 -4.83 -3.00
CA LEU A 89 7.54 -5.42 -4.33
C LEU A 89 8.03 -6.89 -4.31
N PRO A 90 9.24 -7.23 -3.87
CA PRO A 90 9.67 -8.62 -3.82
C PRO A 90 8.82 -9.46 -2.86
N ALA A 91 8.38 -8.91 -1.73
CA ALA A 91 7.52 -9.62 -0.79
C ALA A 91 6.16 -10.00 -1.43
N SER A 92 5.55 -9.07 -2.17
CA SER A 92 4.29 -9.33 -2.86
C SER A 92 4.41 -10.38 -3.96
N LEU A 93 5.48 -10.31 -4.77
CA LEU A 93 5.72 -11.30 -5.82
C LEU A 93 6.00 -12.68 -5.25
N ALA A 94 6.82 -12.78 -4.22
CA ALA A 94 7.12 -14.05 -3.55
C ALA A 94 5.87 -14.70 -2.97
N ALA A 95 5.02 -13.93 -2.27
CA ALA A 95 3.81 -14.43 -1.64
C ALA A 95 2.74 -14.87 -2.66
N THR A 96 2.52 -14.07 -3.70
CA THR A 96 1.42 -14.33 -4.68
C THR A 96 1.78 -15.38 -5.73
N LEU A 97 3.05 -15.62 -5.98
CA LEU A 97 3.54 -16.60 -6.96
C LEU A 97 4.03 -17.92 -6.31
N ALA A 98 3.99 -18.03 -4.99
CA ALA A 98 4.35 -19.27 -4.30
C ALA A 98 3.44 -20.43 -4.73
N THR A 99 4.04 -21.57 -5.05
CA THR A 99 3.31 -22.77 -5.50
C THR A 99 2.93 -23.69 -4.35
N ASP A 100 3.71 -23.69 -3.26
CA ASP A 100 3.42 -24.45 -2.07
C ASP A 100 2.53 -23.65 -1.10
N ALA A 101 1.48 -24.27 -0.57
CA ALA A 101 0.47 -23.62 0.27
C ALA A 101 1.07 -23.13 1.62
N THR A 102 1.95 -23.92 2.22
CA THR A 102 2.59 -23.55 3.49
C THR A 102 3.57 -22.40 3.29
N LEU A 103 4.37 -22.48 2.23
CA LEU A 103 5.28 -21.39 1.86
C LEU A 103 4.51 -20.11 1.55
N ALA A 104 3.38 -20.20 0.83
CA ALA A 104 2.52 -19.06 0.54
C ALA A 104 2.06 -18.36 1.82
N ILE A 105 1.49 -19.07 2.79
CA ILE A 105 1.04 -18.50 4.09
C ILE A 105 2.21 -17.82 4.82
N VAL A 106 3.37 -18.45 4.88
CA VAL A 106 4.56 -17.86 5.53
C VAL A 106 4.98 -16.57 4.84
N LEU A 107 4.99 -16.55 3.50
CA LEU A 107 5.36 -15.37 2.71
C LEU A 107 4.29 -14.25 2.75
N PHE A 108 3.02 -14.61 3.02
CA PHE A 108 1.98 -13.60 3.25
C PHE A 108 2.22 -12.78 4.51
N ALA A 109 2.91 -13.29 5.53
CA ALA A 109 3.22 -12.52 6.74
C ALA A 109 4.11 -11.28 6.45
N PRO A 110 5.29 -11.39 5.82
CA PRO A 110 6.06 -10.21 5.43
C PRO A 110 5.34 -9.35 4.38
N PHE A 111 4.55 -9.94 3.48
CA PHE A 111 3.74 -9.18 2.53
C PHE A 111 2.73 -8.27 3.25
N VAL A 112 1.92 -8.80 4.16
CA VAL A 112 0.94 -8.06 4.97
C VAL A 112 1.65 -7.03 5.86
N PHE A 113 2.74 -7.40 6.51
CA PHE A 113 3.53 -6.50 7.35
C PHE A 113 3.99 -5.27 6.55
N CYS A 114 4.64 -5.49 5.39
CA CYS A 114 5.11 -4.40 4.54
C CYS A 114 3.97 -3.57 3.95
N ALA A 115 2.86 -4.18 3.53
CA ALA A 115 1.70 -3.45 3.02
C ALA A 115 1.09 -2.54 4.09
N SER A 116 1.09 -2.98 5.36
CA SER A 116 0.54 -2.22 6.49
C SER A 116 1.44 -1.08 6.95
N LEU A 117 2.75 -1.14 6.70
CA LEU A 117 3.71 -0.06 7.01
C LEU A 117 3.24 1.31 6.50
N SER A 118 2.63 1.34 5.32
CA SER A 118 2.25 2.57 4.65
C SER A 118 0.93 3.17 5.11
N LEU A 119 0.10 2.47 5.88
CA LEU A 119 -1.26 2.92 6.19
C LEU A 119 -1.32 4.22 7.02
N ALA A 120 -0.35 4.43 7.91
CA ALA A 120 -0.27 5.64 8.74
C ALA A 120 0.41 6.83 8.04
N MET A 121 1.14 6.61 6.93
CA MET A 121 1.98 7.63 6.29
C MET A 121 1.20 8.74 5.59
N PRO A 122 0.13 8.46 4.79
CA PRO A 122 -0.57 9.49 4.03
C PRO A 122 -1.20 10.57 4.90
N PRO A 123 -1.99 10.25 5.96
CA PRO A 123 -2.57 11.28 6.81
C PRO A 123 -1.50 12.06 7.60
N ALA A 124 -0.44 11.41 8.05
CA ALA A 124 0.66 12.09 8.74
C ALA A 124 1.35 13.13 7.84
N ALA A 125 1.66 12.75 6.59
CA ALA A 125 2.26 13.66 5.62
C ALA A 125 1.34 14.85 5.28
N LEU A 126 0.03 14.61 5.11
CA LEU A 126 -0.93 15.68 4.81
C LEU A 126 -1.01 16.73 5.92
N GLN A 127 -0.91 16.32 7.19
CA GLN A 127 -0.93 17.25 8.31
C GLN A 127 0.27 18.21 8.32
N VAL A 128 1.41 17.79 7.79
CA VAL A 128 2.63 18.61 7.72
C VAL A 128 2.51 19.76 6.72
N VAL A 129 1.82 19.54 5.59
CA VAL A 129 1.76 20.51 4.47
C VAL A 129 0.43 21.25 4.38
N THR A 130 -0.55 20.91 5.22
CA THR A 130 -1.91 21.44 5.12
C THR A 130 -2.23 22.40 6.28
N PRO A 131 -2.67 23.64 5.99
CA PRO A 131 -3.16 24.57 7.01
C PRO A 131 -4.33 23.98 7.81
N GLY A 132 -4.38 24.29 9.12
CA GLY A 132 -5.40 23.77 10.05
C GLY A 132 -6.84 23.74 9.52
N PRO A 133 -7.37 24.86 9.00
CA PRO A 133 -8.76 24.93 8.51
C PRO A 133 -9.08 24.01 7.32
N LEU A 134 -8.07 23.60 6.54
CA LEU A 134 -8.24 22.79 5.33
C LEU A 134 -7.97 21.29 5.57
N ARG A 135 -7.49 20.90 6.74
CA ARG A 135 -7.09 19.50 7.01
C ARG A 135 -8.21 18.50 6.82
N ALA A 136 -9.41 18.82 7.28
CA ALA A 136 -10.56 17.94 7.13
C ALA A 136 -10.95 17.73 5.66
N GLN A 137 -10.97 18.80 4.86
CA GLN A 137 -11.31 18.74 3.43
C GLN A 137 -10.26 17.93 2.65
N VAL A 138 -8.97 18.20 2.88
CA VAL A 138 -7.86 17.50 2.22
C VAL A 138 -7.86 16.02 2.59
N SER A 139 -8.16 15.68 3.85
CA SER A 139 -8.28 14.28 4.30
C SER A 139 -9.50 13.58 3.68
N ALA A 140 -10.63 14.26 3.52
CA ALA A 140 -11.82 13.70 2.86
C ALA A 140 -11.54 13.40 1.38
N ILE A 141 -10.88 14.33 0.66
CA ILE A 141 -10.46 14.11 -0.73
C ILE A 141 -9.46 12.95 -0.83
N TRP A 142 -8.53 12.86 0.12
CA TRP A 142 -7.60 11.72 0.20
C TRP A 142 -8.33 10.39 0.30
N LEU A 143 -9.29 10.27 1.22
CA LEU A 143 -10.05 9.02 1.39
C LEU A 143 -10.87 8.67 0.15
N LEU A 144 -11.45 9.68 -0.54
CA LEU A 144 -12.16 9.46 -1.79
C LEU A 144 -11.22 8.90 -2.87
N VAL A 145 -10.08 9.56 -3.09
CA VAL A 145 -9.09 9.14 -4.11
C VAL A 145 -8.52 7.76 -3.76
N LEU A 146 -8.22 7.51 -2.49
CA LEU A 146 -7.76 6.21 -2.00
C LEU A 146 -8.75 5.11 -2.37
N ASN A 147 -10.02 5.25 -1.98
CA ASN A 147 -11.03 4.21 -2.23
C ASN A 147 -11.31 4.01 -3.73
N LEU A 148 -11.32 5.08 -4.53
CA LEU A 148 -11.49 4.97 -5.98
C LEU A 148 -10.32 4.21 -6.62
N ILE A 149 -9.08 4.57 -6.32
CA ILE A 149 -7.90 3.91 -6.92
C ILE A 149 -7.78 2.47 -6.43
N THR A 150 -7.87 2.24 -5.13
CA THR A 150 -7.69 0.88 -4.59
C THR A 150 -8.86 -0.05 -4.92
N GLY A 151 -10.09 0.46 -4.93
CA GLY A 151 -11.28 -0.32 -5.29
C GLY A 151 -11.37 -0.61 -6.79
N LEU A 152 -11.29 0.44 -7.65
CA LEU A 152 -11.45 0.27 -9.09
C LEU A 152 -10.22 -0.34 -9.75
N VAL A 153 -9.01 0.13 -9.41
CA VAL A 153 -7.79 -0.37 -10.05
C VAL A 153 -7.26 -1.60 -9.33
N GLY A 154 -7.28 -1.61 -7.99
CA GLY A 154 -6.77 -2.72 -7.19
C GLY A 154 -7.72 -3.92 -7.22
N ALA A 155 -8.88 -3.82 -6.58
CA ALA A 155 -9.77 -4.97 -6.42
C ALA A 155 -10.40 -5.44 -7.74
N LEU A 156 -10.97 -4.52 -8.55
CA LEU A 156 -11.52 -4.88 -9.85
C LEU A 156 -10.45 -5.25 -10.86
N GLY A 157 -9.27 -4.60 -10.81
CA GLY A 157 -8.18 -4.86 -11.74
C GLY A 157 -7.67 -6.30 -11.69
N VAL A 158 -7.59 -6.91 -10.48
CA VAL A 158 -7.23 -8.35 -10.37
C VAL A 158 -8.25 -9.21 -11.09
N GLY A 159 -9.56 -8.98 -10.89
CA GLY A 159 -10.61 -9.72 -11.57
C GLY A 159 -10.54 -9.58 -13.09
N LEU A 160 -10.42 -8.35 -13.59
CA LEU A 160 -10.33 -8.08 -15.04
C LEU A 160 -9.07 -8.73 -15.65
N LEU A 161 -7.92 -8.67 -14.99
CA LEU A 161 -6.72 -9.35 -15.47
C LEU A 161 -6.89 -10.86 -15.48
N ASN A 162 -7.53 -11.42 -14.45
CA ASN A 162 -7.76 -12.84 -14.36
C ASN A 162 -8.70 -13.34 -15.47
N ASP A 163 -9.79 -12.62 -15.73
CA ASP A 163 -10.85 -13.03 -16.65
C ASP A 163 -10.46 -12.76 -18.12
N PHE A 164 -9.85 -11.61 -18.42
CA PHE A 164 -9.59 -11.18 -19.79
C PHE A 164 -8.15 -11.40 -20.27
N LEU A 165 -7.15 -11.26 -19.39
CA LEU A 165 -5.74 -11.41 -19.78
C LEU A 165 -5.25 -12.84 -19.62
N PHE A 166 -5.50 -13.45 -18.47
CA PHE A 166 -5.04 -14.81 -18.20
C PHE A 166 -6.07 -15.88 -18.50
N ALA A 167 -7.35 -15.54 -18.53
CA ALA A 167 -8.48 -16.44 -18.82
C ALA A 167 -8.39 -17.77 -18.03
N SER A 168 -7.98 -17.72 -16.77
CA SER A 168 -7.73 -18.90 -15.94
C SER A 168 -7.94 -18.61 -14.47
N ASP A 169 -8.78 -19.41 -13.83
CA ASP A 169 -9.04 -19.31 -12.38
C ASP A 169 -7.79 -19.52 -11.51
N ALA A 170 -6.83 -20.30 -12.00
CA ALA A 170 -5.56 -20.54 -11.33
C ALA A 170 -4.57 -19.37 -11.46
N ALA A 171 -4.85 -18.36 -12.28
CA ALA A 171 -3.95 -17.25 -12.55
C ALA A 171 -4.10 -16.06 -11.57
N ILE A 172 -4.95 -16.17 -10.55
CA ILE A 172 -5.19 -15.09 -9.57
C ILE A 172 -3.89 -14.57 -8.98
N GLY A 173 -2.96 -15.45 -8.59
CA GLY A 173 -1.65 -15.06 -8.08
C GLY A 173 -0.84 -14.21 -9.07
N LYS A 174 -0.90 -14.54 -10.38
CA LYS A 174 -0.25 -13.78 -11.44
C LYS A 174 -0.89 -12.40 -11.63
N SER A 175 -2.23 -12.32 -11.55
CA SER A 175 -2.97 -11.06 -11.64
C SER A 175 -2.63 -10.12 -10.48
N MET A 176 -2.59 -10.65 -9.25
CA MET A 176 -2.15 -9.91 -8.05
C MET A 176 -0.70 -9.45 -8.18
N ALA A 177 0.21 -10.35 -8.61
CA ALA A 177 1.62 -10.04 -8.82
C ALA A 177 1.82 -8.94 -9.85
N LEU A 178 1.12 -8.99 -10.99
CA LEU A 178 1.21 -8.00 -12.06
C LEU A 178 0.79 -6.60 -11.59
N LEU A 179 -0.32 -6.49 -10.87
CA LEU A 179 -0.76 -5.21 -10.33
C LEU A 179 0.23 -4.65 -9.29
N CYS A 180 0.78 -5.49 -8.42
CA CYS A 180 1.83 -5.07 -7.49
C CYS A 180 3.11 -4.64 -8.24
N ALA A 181 3.51 -5.39 -9.28
CA ALA A 181 4.70 -5.08 -10.09
C ALA A 181 4.59 -3.76 -10.85
N VAL A 182 3.38 -3.32 -11.20
CA VAL A 182 3.16 -2.03 -11.87
C VAL A 182 2.96 -0.91 -10.85
N SER A 183 2.10 -1.12 -9.84
CA SER A 183 1.72 -0.08 -8.89
C SER A 183 2.86 0.37 -7.98
N LEU A 184 3.68 -0.56 -7.48
CA LEU A 184 4.71 -0.24 -6.50
C LEU A 184 5.87 0.57 -7.07
N PRO A 185 6.47 0.25 -8.24
CA PRO A 185 7.47 1.11 -8.86
C PRO A 185 6.92 2.48 -9.24
N LEU A 186 5.67 2.53 -9.75
CA LEU A 186 5.03 3.79 -10.07
C LEU A 186 4.77 4.64 -8.81
N SER A 187 4.33 4.02 -7.72
CA SER A 187 4.20 4.67 -6.41
C SER A 187 5.53 5.27 -5.95
N ALA A 188 6.61 4.47 -5.95
CA ALA A 188 7.94 4.92 -5.57
C ALA A 188 8.40 6.13 -6.41
N LEU A 189 8.18 6.08 -7.72
CA LEU A 189 8.51 7.18 -8.64
C LEU A 189 7.70 8.45 -8.34
N LEU A 190 6.40 8.34 -8.11
CA LEU A 190 5.53 9.48 -7.82
C LEU A 190 5.89 10.11 -6.47
N LEU A 191 6.11 9.30 -5.43
CA LEU A 191 6.53 9.78 -4.12
C LEU A 191 7.93 10.42 -4.17
N TRP A 192 8.86 9.86 -4.94
CA TRP A 192 10.18 10.46 -5.15
C TRP A 192 10.08 11.82 -5.84
N ARG A 193 9.26 11.93 -6.90
CA ARG A 193 9.00 13.20 -7.58
C ARG A 193 8.26 14.23 -6.71
N ALA A 194 7.52 13.77 -5.70
CA ALA A 194 6.85 14.64 -4.75
C ALA A 194 7.81 15.28 -3.73
N LEU A 195 8.96 14.66 -3.42
CA LEU A 195 9.88 15.09 -2.37
C LEU A 195 10.27 16.58 -2.43
N PRO A 196 10.73 17.15 -3.57
CA PRO A 196 11.16 18.56 -3.62
C PRO A 196 9.99 19.51 -3.33
N ALA A 197 8.83 19.27 -3.95
CA ALA A 197 7.65 20.11 -3.78
C ALA A 197 7.07 20.00 -2.36
N PHE A 198 7.11 18.81 -1.77
CA PHE A 198 6.67 18.56 -0.40
C PHE A 198 7.55 19.30 0.62
N ARG A 199 8.88 19.25 0.46
CA ARG A 199 9.83 19.97 1.34
C ARG A 199 9.61 21.47 1.31
N ALA A 200 9.39 22.06 0.12
CA ALA A 200 9.09 23.47 -0.02
C ALA A 200 7.78 23.83 0.71
N ALA A 201 6.71 23.06 0.51
CA ALA A 201 5.42 23.28 1.17
C ALA A 201 5.51 23.11 2.70
N ALA A 202 6.29 22.15 3.20
CA ALA A 202 6.52 21.92 4.62
C ALA A 202 7.34 23.07 5.26
N ALA A 203 8.28 23.66 4.53
CA ALA A 203 9.03 24.83 4.98
C ALA A 203 8.15 26.08 5.08
N GLU A 204 7.33 26.34 4.05
CA GLU A 204 6.35 27.44 4.07
C GLU A 204 5.38 27.33 5.24
N GLN A 205 4.86 26.12 5.51
CA GLN A 205 3.89 25.89 6.59
C GLN A 205 4.52 26.07 7.99
N ALA A 206 5.83 25.86 8.14
CA ALA A 206 6.53 26.05 9.41
C ALA A 206 6.90 27.51 9.66
N ALA A 207 6.86 28.37 8.65
CA ALA A 207 7.15 29.80 8.72
C ALA A 207 5.89 30.66 8.92
N ALA A 208 4.69 30.08 8.73
CA ALA A 208 3.39 30.72 8.86
C ALA A 208 2.80 30.53 10.25
#